data_ed86c5b2c6456bd4458d04e166930dd8
#
_entry.id   ed86c5b2c6456bd4458d04e166930dd8
#
_cell.length_a   1.000
_cell.length_b   1.000
_cell.length_c   1.000
_cell.angle_alpha   90.00
_cell.angle_beta   90.00
_cell.angle_gamma   90.00
#
_symmetry.space_group_name_H-M   'P 1'
#
loop_
_entity.id
_entity.type
_entity.pdbx_description
1 polymer ?
#
loop_
_entity_poly.entity_id
_entity_poly.type
_entity_poly.pdbx_seq_one_letter_code
_entity_poly.pdbx_strand_id
1 'polypeptide(L)'
;GINSESAAKCVEAGASIVIVGGAITKAENAEEATRIIKEAMLTRKPIVTKLYKKYHEEELYEVFMKVSTPNISDALQRKGEMVGILPVVSGVKAVGKAITVRTYPGDWAKPVEAVDIAKPGNIIVIDAAGGDKAVWGELATWSCVQKRVNGVVIDGTIRDVDEIRALKFPAFAKKINPTAGDPKGFGEINIEITCGGAKVRPDDWII
;
A
#
# COMPACT_ATOMS: atom_id res chain seq x y z
N GLY A 1 -10.09 17.08 8.77
CA GLY A 1 -11.43 17.62 8.56
C GLY A 1 -12.10 17.96 9.90
N ILE A 2 -13.24 18.63 9.84
CA ILE A 2 -13.99 19.00 11.04
C ILE A 2 -14.91 17.87 11.47
N ASN A 3 -14.91 17.54 12.76
CA ASN A 3 -15.76 16.57 13.44
C ASN A 3 -16.31 17.15 14.76
N SER A 4 -16.98 16.37 15.58
CA SER A 4 -17.57 16.84 16.85
C SER A 4 -16.54 17.35 17.88
N GLU A 5 -15.29 16.92 17.81
CA GLU A 5 -14.24 17.43 18.69
C GLU A 5 -13.68 18.77 18.21
N SER A 6 -13.41 18.86 16.89
CA SER A 6 -12.81 20.06 16.31
C SER A 6 -13.82 21.16 16.03
N ALA A 7 -15.11 20.87 15.79
CA ALA A 7 -16.17 21.84 15.63
C ALA A 7 -16.37 22.71 16.89
N ALA A 8 -16.32 22.09 18.08
CA ALA A 8 -16.36 22.81 19.35
C ALA A 8 -15.22 23.83 19.45
N LYS A 9 -13.99 23.41 19.11
CA LYS A 9 -12.82 24.29 19.13
C LYS A 9 -12.92 25.45 18.15
N CYS A 10 -13.51 25.20 16.96
CA CYS A 10 -13.73 26.28 15.99
C CYS A 10 -14.67 27.36 16.52
N VAL A 11 -15.79 26.95 17.16
CA VAL A 11 -16.72 27.90 17.77
C VAL A 11 -16.09 28.64 18.97
N GLU A 12 -15.32 27.95 19.79
CA GLU A 12 -14.58 28.56 20.89
C GLU A 12 -13.58 29.60 20.41
N ALA A 13 -12.94 29.34 19.25
CA ALA A 13 -12.04 30.30 18.58
C ALA A 13 -12.76 31.45 17.85
N GLY A 14 -14.11 31.53 17.92
CA GLY A 14 -14.90 32.62 17.36
C GLY A 14 -15.53 32.36 16.00
N ALA A 15 -15.50 31.13 15.47
CA ALA A 15 -16.15 30.82 14.22
C ALA A 15 -17.70 30.88 14.37
N SER A 16 -18.35 31.69 13.52
CA SER A 16 -19.81 31.78 13.46
C SER A 16 -20.43 30.70 12.55
N ILE A 17 -19.64 30.16 11.60
CA ILE A 17 -20.07 29.13 10.67
C ILE A 17 -18.97 28.06 10.60
N VAL A 18 -19.39 26.79 10.61
CA VAL A 18 -18.49 25.64 10.49
C VAL A 18 -18.98 24.75 9.34
N ILE A 19 -18.12 24.53 8.34
CA ILE A 19 -18.43 23.67 7.20
C ILE A 19 -17.89 22.26 7.48
N VAL A 20 -18.80 21.28 7.50
CA VAL A 20 -18.48 19.89 7.81
C VAL A 20 -18.84 19.02 6.60
N GLY A 21 -17.87 18.27 6.09
CA GLY A 21 -18.04 17.34 4.97
C GLY A 21 -18.03 15.88 5.44
N GLY A 22 -16.91 15.19 5.24
CA GLY A 22 -16.76 13.76 5.44
C GLY A 22 -17.16 13.22 6.81
N ALA A 23 -17.11 14.04 7.85
CA ALA A 23 -17.59 13.62 9.17
C ALA A 23 -19.10 13.42 9.25
N ILE A 24 -19.87 13.96 8.30
CA ILE A 24 -21.31 13.70 8.16
C ILE A 24 -21.53 12.68 7.03
N THR A 25 -20.98 12.95 5.84
CA THR A 25 -21.31 12.16 4.65
C THR A 25 -20.74 10.75 4.63
N LYS A 26 -19.71 10.48 5.46
CA LYS A 26 -19.06 9.15 5.61
C LYS A 26 -19.36 8.48 6.97
N ALA A 27 -20.25 9.04 7.77
CA ALA A 27 -20.68 8.42 9.02
C ALA A 27 -21.68 7.29 8.70
N GLU A 28 -21.66 6.23 9.50
CA GLU A 28 -22.66 5.15 9.42
C GLU A 28 -24.09 5.69 9.59
N ASN A 29 -24.26 6.69 10.45
CA ASN A 29 -25.49 7.42 10.67
C ASN A 29 -25.23 8.94 10.53
N ALA A 30 -25.55 9.50 9.37
CA ALA A 30 -25.30 10.90 9.05
C ALA A 30 -26.15 11.86 9.91
N GLU A 31 -27.37 11.44 10.29
CA GLU A 31 -28.27 12.23 11.14
C GLU A 31 -27.71 12.35 12.55
N GLU A 32 -27.33 11.25 13.16
CA GLU A 32 -26.70 11.22 14.49
C GLU A 32 -25.37 11.96 14.51
N ALA A 33 -24.56 11.80 13.46
CA ALA A 33 -23.31 12.55 13.31
C ALA A 33 -23.55 14.07 13.29
N THR A 34 -24.56 14.50 12.55
CA THR A 34 -24.97 15.91 12.48
C THR A 34 -25.45 16.42 13.84
N ARG A 35 -26.27 15.63 14.55
CA ARG A 35 -26.78 15.98 15.87
C ARG A 35 -25.65 16.21 16.87
N ILE A 36 -24.70 15.28 16.93
CA ILE A 36 -23.54 15.35 17.85
C ILE A 36 -22.62 16.54 17.52
N ILE A 37 -22.39 16.81 16.23
CA ILE A 37 -21.59 17.99 15.84
C ILE A 37 -22.29 19.28 16.26
N LYS A 38 -23.60 19.39 16.06
CA LYS A 38 -24.38 20.58 16.50
C LYS A 38 -24.34 20.73 18.02
N GLU A 39 -24.49 19.64 18.74
CA GLU A 39 -24.39 19.64 20.22
C GLU A 39 -23.00 20.11 20.69
N ALA A 40 -21.93 19.62 20.08
CA ALA A 40 -20.56 20.05 20.39
C ALA A 40 -20.34 21.54 20.11
N MET A 41 -20.92 22.07 19.04
CA MET A 41 -20.88 23.49 18.73
C MET A 41 -21.66 24.33 19.75
N LEU A 42 -22.88 23.93 20.12
CA LEU A 42 -23.73 24.63 21.07
C LEU A 42 -23.15 24.64 22.47
N THR A 43 -22.62 23.51 22.91
CA THR A 43 -22.05 23.37 24.26
C THR A 43 -20.62 23.89 24.36
N ARG A 44 -19.96 24.14 23.21
CA ARG A 44 -18.52 24.46 23.08
C ARG A 44 -17.61 23.43 23.73
N LYS A 45 -18.08 22.20 23.86
CA LYS A 45 -17.32 21.08 24.43
C LYS A 45 -17.06 20.03 23.37
N PRO A 46 -15.81 19.57 23.19
CA PRO A 46 -15.51 18.45 22.32
C PRO A 46 -16.27 17.20 22.74
N ILE A 47 -16.98 16.57 21.81
CA ILE A 47 -17.67 15.31 22.04
C ILE A 47 -16.91 14.21 21.28
N VAL A 48 -16.29 13.31 22.03
CA VAL A 48 -15.61 12.13 21.45
C VAL A 48 -16.69 11.10 21.07
N THR A 49 -16.64 10.61 19.83
CA THR A 49 -17.59 9.62 19.33
C THR A 49 -16.91 8.61 18.42
N LYS A 50 -17.46 7.39 18.38
CA LYS A 50 -17.02 6.32 17.47
C LYS A 50 -17.68 6.40 16.08
N LEU A 51 -18.58 7.35 15.84
CA LEU A 51 -19.23 7.56 14.55
C LEU A 51 -18.25 7.96 13.45
N TYR A 52 -17.10 8.51 13.83
CA TYR A 52 -16.01 8.84 12.91
C TYR A 52 -14.85 7.89 13.17
N LYS A 53 -14.84 6.77 12.50
CA LYS A 53 -13.75 5.83 12.65
C LYS A 53 -12.47 6.43 11.99
N LYS A 54 -11.58 6.96 12.81
CA LYS A 54 -10.18 7.15 12.39
C LYS A 54 -9.50 5.81 12.58
N TYR A 55 -9.04 5.23 11.49
CA TYR A 55 -8.18 4.06 11.57
C TYR A 55 -6.79 4.52 12.01
N HIS A 56 -6.26 3.91 13.06
CA HIS A 56 -4.87 4.04 13.43
C HIS A 56 -4.00 3.23 12.47
N GLU A 57 -2.73 3.55 12.38
CA GLU A 57 -1.83 2.87 11.43
C GLU A 57 -1.78 1.35 11.64
N GLU A 58 -1.87 0.92 12.89
CA GLU A 58 -1.90 -0.49 13.27
C GLU A 58 -3.16 -1.23 12.76
N GLU A 59 -4.27 -0.51 12.54
CA GLU A 59 -5.52 -1.07 12.01
C GLU A 59 -5.56 -1.12 10.48
N LEU A 60 -4.69 -0.34 9.80
CA LEU A 60 -4.74 -0.17 8.33
C LEU A 60 -4.53 -1.48 7.59
N TYR A 61 -3.66 -2.35 8.06
CA TYR A 61 -3.46 -3.67 7.46
C TYR A 61 -4.78 -4.44 7.35
N GLU A 62 -5.51 -4.57 8.47
CA GLU A 62 -6.79 -5.30 8.53
C GLU A 62 -7.87 -4.63 7.67
N VAL A 63 -7.87 -3.31 7.61
CA VAL A 63 -8.81 -2.55 6.77
C VAL A 63 -8.51 -2.80 5.29
N PHE A 64 -7.25 -2.67 4.87
CA PHE A 64 -6.86 -2.88 3.49
C PHE A 64 -7.02 -4.34 3.04
N MET A 65 -6.87 -5.30 3.93
CA MET A 65 -7.18 -6.70 3.61
C MET A 65 -8.66 -6.93 3.27
N LYS A 66 -9.58 -6.15 3.84
CA LYS A 66 -11.04 -6.27 3.63
C LYS A 66 -11.55 -5.47 2.43
N VAL A 67 -10.88 -4.38 2.07
CA VAL A 67 -11.32 -3.47 0.99
C VAL A 67 -10.75 -3.94 -0.35
N SER A 68 -11.56 -3.92 -1.42
CA SER A 68 -11.08 -4.24 -2.76
C SER A 68 -10.17 -3.15 -3.34
N THR A 69 -9.22 -3.52 -4.21
CA THR A 69 -8.34 -2.55 -4.89
C THR A 69 -9.10 -1.53 -5.74
N PRO A 70 -10.21 -1.86 -6.46
CA PRO A 70 -11.02 -0.87 -7.13
C PRO A 70 -11.59 0.20 -6.19
N ASN A 71 -12.07 -0.19 -5.01
CA ASN A 71 -12.59 0.78 -4.02
C ASN A 71 -11.49 1.72 -3.51
N ILE A 72 -10.25 1.22 -3.38
CA ILE A 72 -9.11 2.04 -3.00
C ILE A 72 -8.78 3.02 -4.12
N SER A 73 -8.73 2.57 -5.37
CA SER A 73 -8.51 3.42 -6.54
C SER A 73 -9.55 4.53 -6.65
N ASP A 74 -10.85 4.21 -6.47
CA ASP A 74 -11.93 5.20 -6.47
C ASP A 74 -11.75 6.23 -5.34
N ALA A 75 -11.37 5.79 -4.14
CA ALA A 75 -11.12 6.68 -3.01
C ALA A 75 -9.91 7.61 -3.25
N LEU A 76 -8.91 7.15 -4.02
CA LEU A 76 -7.75 7.93 -4.46
C LEU A 76 -8.00 8.74 -5.74
N GLN A 77 -9.26 8.83 -6.20
CA GLN A 77 -9.63 9.51 -7.45
C GLN A 77 -8.92 8.92 -8.68
N ARG A 78 -8.89 7.60 -8.76
CA ARG A 78 -8.28 6.81 -9.84
C ARG A 78 -6.77 7.08 -9.99
N LYS A 79 -6.07 7.08 -8.87
CA LYS A 79 -4.62 7.24 -8.80
C LYS A 79 -3.99 6.06 -8.06
N GLY A 80 -2.69 5.88 -8.27
CA GLY A 80 -1.88 4.88 -7.56
C GLY A 80 -1.86 3.50 -8.20
N GLU A 81 -2.54 3.30 -9.35
CA GLU A 81 -2.47 2.05 -10.09
C GLU A 81 -1.07 1.82 -10.71
N MET A 82 -0.62 0.59 -10.64
CA MET A 82 0.62 0.12 -11.28
C MET A 82 0.27 -0.55 -12.61
N VAL A 83 0.26 0.24 -13.69
CA VAL A 83 -0.18 -0.22 -15.02
C VAL A 83 0.75 -1.30 -15.58
N GLY A 84 0.15 -2.38 -16.10
CA GLY A 84 0.88 -3.49 -16.70
C GLY A 84 1.52 -4.46 -15.70
N ILE A 85 1.36 -4.24 -14.40
CA ILE A 85 1.75 -5.20 -13.36
C ILE A 85 0.58 -6.17 -13.16
N LEU A 86 0.82 -7.46 -13.37
CA LEU A 86 -0.20 -8.50 -13.31
C LEU A 86 0.10 -9.51 -12.20
N PRO A 87 -0.92 -10.12 -11.59
CA PRO A 87 -0.72 -11.16 -10.60
C PRO A 87 -0.10 -12.42 -11.24
N VAL A 88 1.01 -12.88 -10.71
CA VAL A 88 1.63 -14.17 -11.07
C VAL A 88 0.90 -15.31 -10.36
N VAL A 89 0.43 -15.03 -9.14
CA VAL A 89 -0.35 -15.96 -8.31
C VAL A 89 -1.79 -15.45 -8.25
N SER A 90 -2.75 -16.26 -8.67
CA SER A 90 -4.17 -15.91 -8.63
C SER A 90 -4.78 -16.14 -7.25
N GLY A 91 -5.82 -15.35 -6.93
CA GLY A 91 -6.61 -15.52 -5.70
C GLY A 91 -5.88 -15.12 -4.41
N VAL A 92 -4.75 -14.42 -4.51
CA VAL A 92 -4.02 -13.87 -3.36
C VAL A 92 -4.16 -12.36 -3.31
N LYS A 93 -4.06 -11.82 -2.11
CA LYS A 93 -4.00 -10.38 -1.88
C LYS A 93 -2.74 -10.04 -1.11
N ALA A 94 -2.03 -9.01 -1.54
CA ALA A 94 -0.89 -8.44 -0.83
C ALA A 94 -1.30 -7.13 -0.15
N VAL A 95 -0.89 -6.94 1.08
CA VAL A 95 -1.00 -5.67 1.81
C VAL A 95 0.26 -5.51 2.65
N GLY A 96 0.90 -4.36 2.58
CA GLY A 96 2.08 -4.10 3.41
C GLY A 96 2.77 -2.77 3.09
N LYS A 97 3.77 -2.45 3.88
CA LYS A 97 4.64 -1.29 3.68
C LYS A 97 5.73 -1.61 2.67
N ALA A 98 5.98 -0.68 1.75
CA ALA A 98 6.95 -0.83 0.69
C ALA A 98 8.40 -0.81 1.19
N ILE A 99 9.18 -1.80 0.78
CA ILE A 99 10.63 -1.70 0.61
C ILE A 99 10.85 -1.48 -0.88
N THR A 100 11.37 -0.32 -1.26
CA THR A 100 11.56 0.04 -2.65
C THR A 100 12.96 -0.31 -3.14
N VAL A 101 13.03 -0.82 -4.36
CA VAL A 101 14.28 -1.22 -5.01
C VAL A 101 14.32 -0.67 -6.42
N ARG A 102 15.37 0.06 -6.77
CA ARG A 102 15.72 0.34 -8.16
C ARG A 102 16.87 -0.56 -8.55
N THR A 103 16.74 -1.23 -9.69
CA THR A 103 17.83 -2.03 -10.25
C THR A 103 17.90 -1.88 -11.78
N TYR A 104 18.99 -2.34 -12.38
CA TYR A 104 19.11 -2.38 -13.84
C TYR A 104 18.39 -3.61 -14.42
N PRO A 105 17.97 -3.56 -15.68
CA PRO A 105 17.35 -4.70 -16.36
C PRO A 105 18.20 -5.97 -16.22
N GLY A 106 17.65 -6.99 -15.56
CA GLY A 106 18.30 -8.27 -15.32
C GLY A 106 19.30 -8.32 -14.16
N ASP A 107 19.54 -7.23 -13.43
CA ASP A 107 20.39 -7.27 -12.24
C ASP A 107 19.53 -7.63 -11.00
N TRP A 108 19.73 -8.82 -10.46
CA TRP A 108 18.96 -9.32 -9.33
C TRP A 108 19.63 -9.13 -7.95
N ALA A 109 20.82 -8.52 -7.89
CA ALA A 109 21.55 -8.37 -6.63
C ALA A 109 20.78 -7.48 -5.62
N LYS A 110 20.35 -6.28 -6.02
CA LYS A 110 19.59 -5.38 -5.13
C LYS A 110 18.21 -5.91 -4.73
N PRO A 111 17.43 -6.55 -5.62
CA PRO A 111 16.23 -7.29 -5.22
C PRO A 111 16.46 -8.30 -4.09
N VAL A 112 17.53 -9.09 -4.16
CA VAL A 112 17.87 -10.08 -3.11
C VAL A 112 18.35 -9.39 -1.83
N GLU A 113 19.20 -8.37 -1.94
CA GLU A 113 19.66 -7.57 -0.79
C GLU A 113 18.46 -6.93 -0.04
N ALA A 114 17.42 -6.52 -0.76
CA ALA A 114 16.20 -5.98 -0.15
C ALA A 114 15.47 -7.01 0.74
N VAL A 115 15.56 -8.31 0.42
CA VAL A 115 15.01 -9.36 1.29
C VAL A 115 15.70 -9.36 2.64
N ASP A 116 17.02 -9.07 2.68
CA ASP A 116 17.77 -9.09 3.94
C ASP A 116 17.33 -8.01 4.93
N ILE A 117 16.98 -6.86 4.43
CA ILE A 117 16.51 -5.73 5.25
C ILE A 117 15.00 -5.70 5.50
N ALA A 118 14.22 -6.49 4.73
CA ALA A 118 12.77 -6.54 4.88
C ALA A 118 12.35 -7.11 6.25
N LYS A 119 11.29 -6.52 6.79
CA LYS A 119 10.64 -6.93 8.04
C LYS A 119 9.37 -7.73 7.74
N PRO A 120 8.87 -8.54 8.68
CA PRO A 120 7.55 -9.16 8.55
C PRO A 120 6.47 -8.13 8.17
N GLY A 121 5.65 -8.48 7.19
CA GLY A 121 4.57 -7.59 6.70
C GLY A 121 4.98 -6.61 5.60
N ASN A 122 6.25 -6.47 5.26
CA ASN A 122 6.66 -5.63 4.14
C ASN A 122 6.25 -6.24 2.78
N ILE A 123 6.19 -5.38 1.76
CA ILE A 123 6.14 -5.75 0.34
C ILE A 123 7.38 -5.15 -0.34
N ILE A 124 8.10 -5.97 -1.09
CA ILE A 124 9.25 -5.51 -1.88
C ILE A 124 8.73 -5.03 -3.23
N VAL A 125 9.01 -3.76 -3.58
CA VAL A 125 8.60 -3.16 -4.85
C VAL A 125 9.84 -2.86 -5.67
N ILE A 126 9.93 -3.47 -6.85
CA ILE A 126 11.14 -3.46 -7.69
C ILE A 126 10.87 -2.71 -8.98
N ASP A 127 11.61 -1.64 -9.20
CA ASP A 127 11.76 -0.98 -10.51
C ASP A 127 12.98 -1.61 -11.22
N ALA A 128 12.71 -2.50 -12.16
CA ALA A 128 13.72 -3.11 -13.03
C ALA A 128 13.63 -2.57 -14.47
N ALA A 129 13.04 -1.38 -14.63
CA ALA A 129 12.85 -0.68 -15.90
C ALA A 129 12.22 -1.54 -17.02
N GLY A 130 11.31 -2.46 -16.65
CA GLY A 130 10.63 -3.33 -17.62
C GLY A 130 11.51 -4.38 -18.29
N GLY A 131 12.71 -4.65 -17.79
CA GLY A 131 13.69 -5.56 -18.39
C GLY A 131 13.17 -6.96 -18.67
N ASP A 132 13.73 -7.66 -19.68
CA ASP A 132 13.27 -8.97 -20.14
C ASP A 132 13.89 -10.14 -19.36
N LYS A 133 15.04 -9.96 -18.74
CA LYS A 133 15.69 -10.98 -17.91
C LYS A 133 15.13 -10.94 -16.48
N ALA A 134 14.90 -12.11 -15.91
CA ALA A 134 14.31 -12.24 -14.59
C ALA A 134 15.26 -11.68 -13.49
N VAL A 135 14.70 -10.85 -12.63
CA VAL A 135 15.36 -10.30 -11.43
C VAL A 135 14.86 -10.95 -10.14
N TRP A 136 13.92 -11.91 -10.26
CA TRP A 136 13.30 -12.61 -9.15
C TRP A 136 12.91 -14.04 -9.52
N GLY A 137 12.93 -14.94 -8.55
CA GLY A 137 12.55 -16.34 -8.72
C GLY A 137 12.27 -17.04 -7.38
N GLU A 138 12.29 -18.37 -7.42
CA GLU A 138 11.92 -19.24 -6.30
C GLU A 138 12.75 -18.95 -5.03
N LEU A 139 14.09 -18.93 -5.12
CA LEU A 139 14.95 -18.79 -3.94
C LEU A 139 14.71 -17.50 -3.16
N ALA A 140 14.56 -16.38 -3.86
CA ALA A 140 14.22 -15.10 -3.22
C ALA A 140 12.83 -15.15 -2.57
N THR A 141 11.88 -15.84 -3.22
CA THR A 141 10.53 -16.06 -2.69
C THR A 141 10.56 -16.90 -1.41
N TRP A 142 11.32 -18.01 -1.36
CA TRP A 142 11.50 -18.79 -0.14
C TRP A 142 12.08 -17.99 1.02
N SER A 143 13.06 -17.14 0.74
CA SER A 143 13.63 -16.23 1.74
C SER A 143 12.58 -15.25 2.28
N CYS A 144 11.71 -14.73 1.42
CA CYS A 144 10.58 -13.87 1.82
C CYS A 144 9.57 -14.63 2.69
N VAL A 145 9.22 -15.86 2.34
CA VAL A 145 8.30 -16.70 3.14
C VAL A 145 8.86 -16.92 4.55
N GLN A 146 10.14 -17.26 4.67
CA GLN A 146 10.79 -17.44 5.97
C GLN A 146 10.81 -16.17 6.81
N LYS A 147 10.99 -15.02 6.18
CA LYS A 147 10.98 -13.70 6.84
C LYS A 147 9.59 -13.11 7.02
N ARG A 148 8.52 -13.79 6.57
CA ARG A 148 7.14 -13.32 6.62
C ARG A 148 6.94 -11.99 5.86
N VAL A 149 7.62 -11.82 4.76
CA VAL A 149 7.38 -10.73 3.81
C VAL A 149 6.07 -11.02 3.08
N ASN A 150 5.21 -10.03 2.91
CA ASN A 150 3.83 -10.21 2.44
C ASN A 150 3.69 -10.26 0.91
N GLY A 151 4.73 -9.97 0.16
CA GLY A 151 4.66 -10.05 -1.30
C GLY A 151 5.79 -9.32 -2.02
N VAL A 152 5.80 -9.45 -3.34
CA VAL A 152 6.71 -8.76 -4.25
C VAL A 152 5.97 -8.20 -5.45
N VAL A 153 6.33 -6.98 -5.86
CA VAL A 153 5.81 -6.28 -7.04
C VAL A 153 6.99 -5.90 -7.93
N ILE A 154 6.97 -6.28 -9.21
CA ILE A 154 8.12 -6.18 -10.10
C ILE A 154 7.74 -5.46 -11.40
N ASP A 155 8.24 -4.24 -11.58
CA ASP A 155 8.26 -3.60 -12.90
C ASP A 155 9.39 -4.19 -13.74
N GLY A 156 9.19 -5.42 -14.17
CA GLY A 156 10.16 -6.24 -14.87
C GLY A 156 9.73 -7.69 -14.94
N THR A 157 10.71 -8.59 -14.95
CA THR A 157 10.52 -10.00 -15.25
C THR A 157 10.77 -10.90 -14.02
N ILE A 158 9.91 -11.91 -13.87
CA ILE A 158 9.98 -12.99 -12.87
C ILE A 158 10.15 -14.35 -13.55
N ARG A 159 10.76 -15.34 -12.86
CA ARG A 159 10.84 -16.74 -13.27
C ARG A 159 10.35 -17.69 -12.17
N ASP A 160 10.45 -18.98 -12.38
CA ASP A 160 10.11 -20.04 -11.41
C ASP A 160 8.66 -19.92 -10.90
N VAL A 161 7.73 -19.56 -11.81
CA VAL A 161 6.37 -19.14 -11.43
C VAL A 161 5.51 -20.29 -10.91
N ASP A 162 5.79 -21.53 -11.28
CA ASP A 162 5.03 -22.68 -10.81
C ASP A 162 5.36 -22.99 -9.33
N GLU A 163 6.62 -22.84 -8.95
CA GLU A 163 7.09 -22.95 -7.57
C GLU A 163 6.51 -21.80 -6.71
N ILE A 164 6.51 -20.58 -7.22
CA ILE A 164 5.94 -19.41 -6.54
C ILE A 164 4.43 -19.58 -6.34
N ARG A 165 3.72 -20.14 -7.35
CA ARG A 165 2.29 -20.47 -7.25
C ARG A 165 2.02 -21.55 -6.22
N ALA A 166 2.85 -22.59 -6.16
CA ALA A 166 2.73 -23.64 -5.17
C ALA A 166 2.88 -23.11 -3.73
N LEU A 167 3.73 -22.13 -3.53
CA LEU A 167 3.91 -21.41 -2.27
C LEU A 167 2.75 -20.45 -1.92
N LYS A 168 1.87 -20.15 -2.88
CA LYS A 168 0.83 -19.12 -2.78
C LYS A 168 1.37 -17.76 -2.31
N PHE A 169 2.63 -17.47 -2.63
CA PHE A 169 3.26 -16.21 -2.25
C PHE A 169 2.77 -15.08 -3.18
N PRO A 170 2.26 -13.96 -2.65
CA PRO A 170 1.77 -12.85 -3.47
C PRO A 170 2.90 -12.26 -4.30
N ALA A 171 2.90 -12.52 -5.59
CA ALA A 171 3.86 -12.02 -6.56
C ALA A 171 3.15 -11.39 -7.76
N PHE A 172 3.63 -10.22 -8.17
CA PHE A 172 3.09 -9.43 -9.27
C PHE A 172 4.24 -8.97 -10.17
N ALA A 173 4.10 -9.11 -11.48
CA ALA A 173 5.17 -8.76 -12.42
C ALA A 173 4.62 -8.32 -13.78
N LYS A 174 5.43 -7.63 -14.57
CA LYS A 174 5.10 -7.29 -15.97
C LYS A 174 5.25 -8.47 -16.91
N LYS A 175 6.27 -9.30 -16.69
CA LYS A 175 6.67 -10.37 -17.62
C LYS A 175 7.07 -11.63 -16.87
N ILE A 176 6.92 -12.76 -17.56
CA ILE A 176 7.44 -14.05 -17.13
C ILE A 176 8.43 -14.53 -18.20
N ASN A 177 9.66 -14.86 -17.79
CA ASN A 177 10.70 -15.37 -18.68
C ASN A 177 11.65 -16.28 -17.87
N PRO A 178 12.00 -17.47 -18.37
CA PRO A 178 12.90 -18.38 -17.66
C PRO A 178 14.35 -17.87 -17.57
N THR A 179 14.76 -16.93 -18.43
CA THR A 179 16.14 -16.45 -18.48
C THR A 179 16.44 -15.52 -17.31
N ALA A 180 17.34 -15.96 -16.41
CA ALA A 180 17.85 -15.11 -15.34
C ALA A 180 18.81 -14.03 -15.86
N GLY A 181 18.88 -12.93 -15.14
CA GLY A 181 19.96 -11.97 -15.31
C GLY A 181 21.18 -12.30 -14.44
N ASP A 182 22.05 -11.31 -14.21
CA ASP A 182 23.32 -11.43 -13.50
C ASP A 182 23.35 -10.53 -12.26
N PRO A 183 24.03 -10.95 -11.16
CA PRO A 183 24.15 -10.14 -9.95
C PRO A 183 25.31 -9.15 -10.08
N LYS A 184 25.05 -7.97 -10.65
CA LYS A 184 26.08 -6.92 -10.82
C LYS A 184 26.13 -5.93 -9.66
N GLY A 185 25.05 -5.81 -8.90
CA GLY A 185 24.97 -4.97 -7.71
C GLY A 185 24.61 -3.52 -7.98
N PHE A 186 24.21 -3.17 -9.20
CA PHE A 186 23.80 -1.82 -9.52
C PHE A 186 22.39 -1.53 -9.01
N GLY A 187 22.18 -0.30 -8.58
CA GLY A 187 20.88 0.17 -8.10
C GLY A 187 20.91 0.61 -6.64
N GLU A 188 19.72 0.86 -6.10
CA GLU A 188 19.52 1.48 -4.78
C GLU A 188 18.29 0.88 -4.09
N ILE A 189 18.32 0.88 -2.77
CA ILE A 189 17.21 0.41 -1.95
C ILE A 189 16.71 1.55 -1.08
N ASN A 190 15.42 1.57 -0.78
CA ASN A 190 14.75 2.59 0.05
C ASN A 190 14.86 4.01 -0.52
N ILE A 191 14.70 4.17 -1.82
CA ILE A 191 14.55 5.44 -2.52
C ILE A 191 13.18 5.56 -3.20
N GLU A 192 12.77 6.76 -3.61
CA GLU A 192 11.59 6.91 -4.47
C GLU A 192 11.86 6.25 -5.82
N ILE A 193 10.94 5.40 -6.26
CA ILE A 193 10.99 4.68 -7.53
C ILE A 193 9.72 4.91 -8.35
N THR A 194 9.73 4.46 -9.61
CA THR A 194 8.53 4.35 -10.44
C THR A 194 8.26 2.87 -10.75
N CYS A 195 7.08 2.37 -10.43
CA CYS A 195 6.67 1.00 -10.70
C CYS A 195 5.31 1.00 -11.40
N GLY A 196 5.23 0.46 -12.61
CA GLY A 196 4.03 0.51 -13.43
C GLY A 196 3.49 1.92 -13.68
N GLY A 197 4.35 2.95 -13.72
CA GLY A 197 3.97 4.35 -13.85
C GLY A 197 3.57 5.03 -12.53
N ALA A 198 3.36 4.30 -11.46
CA ALA A 198 3.10 4.85 -10.14
C ALA A 198 4.40 5.20 -9.40
N LYS A 199 4.44 6.36 -8.75
CA LYS A 199 5.52 6.71 -7.82
C LYS A 199 5.32 5.96 -6.52
N VAL A 200 6.38 5.31 -6.04
CA VAL A 200 6.40 4.56 -4.79
C VAL A 200 7.57 5.02 -3.94
N ARG A 201 7.28 5.35 -2.70
CA ARG A 201 8.28 5.72 -1.69
C ARG A 201 8.44 4.60 -0.67
N PRO A 202 9.60 4.54 0.00
CA PRO A 202 9.72 3.69 1.19
C PRO A 202 8.57 3.94 2.16
N ASP A 203 8.06 2.87 2.75
CA ASP A 203 6.94 2.87 3.70
C ASP A 203 5.56 3.28 3.13
N ASP A 204 5.40 3.50 1.83
CA ASP A 204 4.08 3.60 1.23
C ASP A 204 3.28 2.29 1.40
N TRP A 205 1.97 2.39 1.56
CA TRP A 205 1.10 1.23 1.56
C TRP A 205 0.91 0.68 0.15
N ILE A 206 1.19 -0.61 0.00
CA ILE A 206 0.96 -1.39 -1.22
C ILE A 206 -0.19 -2.37 -0.97
N ILE A 207 -1.17 -2.35 -1.90
CA ILE A 207 -2.36 -3.21 -1.82
C ILE A 207 -2.61 -3.82 -3.21
#